data_45049486cf7a01982a5cd80beedac8e6
#
_entry.id   45049486cf7a01982a5cd80beedac8e6
#
_cell.length_a   1.000
_cell.length_b   1.000
_cell.length_c   1.000
_cell.angle_alpha   90.00
_cell.angle_beta   90.00
_cell.angle_gamma   90.00
#
_symmetry.space_group_name_H-M   'P 1'
#
loop_
_entity.id
_entity.type
_entity.pdbx_description
1 polymer ?
#
loop_
_entity_poly.entity_id
_entity_poly.type
_entity_poly.pdbx_seq_one_letter_code
_entity_poly.pdbx_strand_id
1 'polypeptide(L)'
;RGLPNIRSMVDAIPALTTPKAVKLFESFGVFTEAELKSRAEIKYEAYAKAINIEAKTMIDMAGKQIIPSVISYTTELANSVLTVKEAGADASVQADLLAEVSGYLKDMKAAYTKLIDVTAKAADVTDITEQAKYFRDEVKTTMDELRAPADKLEMIVDKEFWPFPSYGDLLFEV
;
A
#
# COMPACT_ATOMS: atom_id res chain seq x y z
N ARG A 1 12.46 0.13 -29.88
CA ARG A 1 11.92 -1.09 -30.47
C ARG A 1 10.47 -0.96 -30.95
N GLY A 2 9.80 0.20 -30.73
CA GLY A 2 8.39 0.39 -31.13
C GLY A 2 7.37 -0.45 -30.37
N LEU A 3 7.76 -1.02 -29.23
CA LEU A 3 6.86 -1.76 -28.34
C LEU A 3 6.17 -0.81 -27.36
N PRO A 4 4.89 -1.02 -27.05
CA PRO A 4 4.20 -0.22 -26.05
C PRO A 4 4.79 -0.47 -24.66
N ASN A 5 4.93 0.61 -23.86
CA ASN A 5 5.35 0.50 -22.46
C ASN A 5 4.12 0.36 -21.56
N ILE A 6 3.59 -0.85 -21.47
CA ILE A 6 2.43 -1.17 -20.62
C ILE A 6 2.92 -1.49 -19.21
N ARG A 7 2.56 -0.66 -18.23
CA ARG A 7 3.05 -0.76 -16.85
C ARG A 7 2.09 -1.46 -15.89
N SER A 8 0.84 -1.65 -16.28
CA SER A 8 -0.17 -2.25 -15.43
C SER A 8 -0.84 -3.44 -16.10
N MET A 9 -1.26 -4.42 -15.30
CA MET A 9 -2.06 -5.55 -15.78
C MET A 9 -3.38 -5.08 -16.37
N VAL A 10 -4.02 -4.05 -15.78
CA VAL A 10 -5.29 -3.47 -16.25
C VAL A 10 -5.16 -2.94 -17.67
N ASP A 11 -4.02 -2.31 -18.00
CA ASP A 11 -3.74 -1.78 -19.35
C ASP A 11 -3.33 -2.88 -20.34
N ALA A 12 -2.83 -4.02 -19.85
CA ALA A 12 -2.41 -5.15 -20.69
C ALA A 12 -3.61 -6.03 -21.13
N ILE A 13 -4.61 -6.19 -20.26
CA ILE A 13 -5.77 -7.08 -20.51
C ILE A 13 -6.50 -6.76 -21.83
N PRO A 14 -6.73 -5.49 -22.23
CA PRO A 14 -7.42 -5.19 -23.48
C PRO A 14 -6.76 -5.75 -24.73
N ALA A 15 -5.44 -6.04 -24.68
CA ALA A 15 -4.73 -6.62 -25.80
C ALA A 15 -5.26 -8.01 -26.19
N LEU A 16 -5.86 -8.75 -25.23
CA LEU A 16 -6.45 -10.08 -25.46
C LEU A 16 -7.69 -10.03 -26.35
N THR A 17 -8.44 -8.95 -26.31
CA THR A 17 -9.72 -8.81 -27.00
C THR A 17 -9.65 -7.91 -28.24
N THR A 18 -8.44 -7.53 -28.67
CA THR A 18 -8.26 -6.80 -29.93
C THR A 18 -8.66 -7.67 -31.11
N PRO A 19 -9.20 -7.10 -32.21
CA PRO A 19 -9.56 -7.87 -33.40
C PRO A 19 -8.39 -8.70 -33.96
N LYS A 20 -7.17 -8.19 -33.85
CA LYS A 20 -5.95 -8.89 -34.26
C LYS A 20 -5.69 -10.12 -33.40
N ALA A 21 -5.83 -10.02 -32.08
CA ALA A 21 -5.64 -11.14 -31.16
C ALA A 21 -6.74 -12.19 -31.36
N VAL A 22 -8.00 -11.79 -31.43
CA VAL A 22 -9.15 -12.68 -31.66
C VAL A 22 -8.92 -13.50 -32.94
N LYS A 23 -8.64 -12.85 -34.08
CA LYS A 23 -8.37 -13.53 -35.34
C LYS A 23 -7.20 -14.50 -35.27
N LEU A 24 -6.13 -14.15 -34.54
CA LEU A 24 -4.99 -14.99 -34.34
C LEU A 24 -5.37 -16.28 -33.57
N PHE A 25 -6.02 -16.14 -32.41
CA PHE A 25 -6.39 -17.28 -31.59
C PHE A 25 -7.40 -18.22 -32.27
N GLU A 26 -8.38 -17.65 -32.97
CA GLU A 26 -9.35 -18.43 -33.76
C GLU A 26 -8.69 -19.18 -34.94
N SER A 27 -7.74 -18.53 -35.62
CA SER A 27 -7.05 -19.18 -36.78
C SER A 27 -6.24 -20.40 -36.36
N PHE A 28 -5.80 -20.47 -35.11
CA PHE A 28 -5.10 -21.64 -34.55
C PHE A 28 -6.01 -22.57 -33.75
N GLY A 29 -7.32 -22.28 -33.68
CA GLY A 29 -8.27 -23.09 -32.91
C GLY A 29 -8.01 -23.11 -31.39
N VAL A 30 -7.36 -22.07 -30.84
CA VAL A 30 -6.98 -22.01 -29.42
C VAL A 30 -8.10 -21.44 -28.57
N PHE A 31 -8.64 -20.32 -28.97
CA PHE A 31 -9.74 -19.64 -28.27
C PHE A 31 -10.69 -18.96 -29.27
N THR A 32 -11.96 -18.97 -28.93
CA THR A 32 -13.01 -18.15 -29.56
C THR A 32 -13.01 -16.74 -28.98
N GLU A 33 -13.67 -15.80 -29.66
CA GLU A 33 -13.88 -14.44 -29.16
C GLU A 33 -14.56 -14.42 -27.78
N ALA A 34 -15.59 -15.29 -27.59
CA ALA A 34 -16.31 -15.39 -26.32
C ALA A 34 -15.40 -15.85 -25.17
N GLU A 35 -14.53 -16.83 -25.41
CA GLU A 35 -13.58 -17.29 -24.42
C GLU A 35 -12.52 -16.24 -24.08
N LEU A 36 -12.04 -15.47 -25.06
CA LEU A 36 -11.10 -14.38 -24.82
C LEU A 36 -11.72 -13.25 -23.98
N LYS A 37 -12.99 -12.89 -24.24
CA LYS A 37 -13.74 -11.92 -23.45
C LYS A 37 -13.91 -12.38 -21.99
N SER A 38 -14.35 -13.63 -21.80
CA SER A 38 -14.49 -14.21 -20.46
C SER A 38 -13.16 -14.25 -19.69
N ARG A 39 -12.06 -14.59 -20.36
CA ARG A 39 -10.73 -14.57 -19.76
C ARG A 39 -10.28 -13.16 -19.39
N ALA A 40 -10.61 -12.16 -20.18
CA ALA A 40 -10.30 -10.77 -19.85
C ALA A 40 -11.07 -10.31 -18.59
N GLU A 41 -12.35 -10.63 -18.49
CA GLU A 41 -13.17 -10.32 -17.31
C GLU A 41 -12.63 -11.01 -16.04
N ILE A 42 -12.28 -12.29 -16.12
CA ILE A 42 -11.67 -13.03 -15.00
C ILE A 42 -10.35 -12.38 -14.56
N LYS A 43 -9.54 -11.87 -15.48
CA LYS A 43 -8.28 -11.19 -15.15
C LYS A 43 -8.51 -9.83 -14.46
N TYR A 44 -9.50 -9.06 -14.88
CA TYR A 44 -9.89 -7.84 -14.19
C TYR A 44 -10.38 -8.12 -12.77
N GLU A 45 -11.24 -9.13 -12.63
CA GLU A 45 -11.74 -9.55 -11.32
C GLU A 45 -10.61 -10.03 -10.39
N ALA A 46 -9.69 -10.84 -10.90
CA ALA A 46 -8.55 -11.33 -10.15
C ALA A 46 -7.64 -10.18 -9.68
N TYR A 47 -7.39 -9.17 -10.55
CA TYR A 47 -6.63 -7.99 -10.21
C TYR A 47 -7.31 -7.19 -9.09
N ALA A 48 -8.59 -6.88 -9.25
CA ALA A 48 -9.36 -6.12 -8.26
C ALA A 48 -9.38 -6.83 -6.88
N LYS A 49 -9.59 -8.15 -6.89
CA LYS A 49 -9.56 -8.96 -5.65
C LYS A 49 -8.19 -8.96 -4.98
N ALA A 50 -7.10 -9.07 -5.75
CA ALA A 50 -5.74 -9.06 -5.20
C ALA A 50 -5.43 -7.72 -4.53
N ILE A 51 -5.66 -6.60 -5.23
CA ILE A 51 -5.41 -5.26 -4.66
C ILE A 51 -6.32 -4.97 -3.45
N ASN A 52 -7.58 -5.44 -3.46
CA ASN A 52 -8.47 -5.31 -2.31
C ASN A 52 -7.93 -6.06 -1.06
N ILE A 53 -7.39 -7.27 -1.24
CA ILE A 53 -6.78 -8.03 -0.15
C ILE A 53 -5.54 -7.29 0.38
N GLU A 54 -4.66 -6.83 -0.50
CA GLU A 54 -3.46 -6.08 -0.15
C GLU A 54 -3.81 -4.79 0.61
N ALA A 55 -4.79 -4.01 0.12
CA ALA A 55 -5.24 -2.78 0.78
C ALA A 55 -5.80 -3.05 2.18
N LYS A 56 -6.63 -4.08 2.34
CA LYS A 56 -7.18 -4.47 3.66
C LYS A 56 -6.10 -4.94 4.61
N THR A 57 -5.09 -5.66 4.11
CA THR A 57 -3.93 -6.08 4.91
C THR A 57 -3.13 -4.87 5.37
N MET A 58 -2.85 -3.90 4.48
CA MET A 58 -2.17 -2.65 4.86
C MET A 58 -2.97 -1.85 5.91
N ILE A 59 -4.29 -1.76 5.76
CA ILE A 59 -5.16 -1.11 6.75
C ILE A 59 -5.04 -1.81 8.11
N ASP A 60 -5.08 -3.13 8.13
CA ASP A 60 -4.97 -3.90 9.37
C ASP A 60 -3.61 -3.72 10.04
N MET A 61 -2.52 -3.86 9.29
CA MET A 61 -1.15 -3.67 9.78
C MET A 61 -0.92 -2.23 10.29
N ALA A 62 -1.31 -1.22 9.51
CA ALA A 62 -1.15 0.17 9.88
C ALA A 62 -1.96 0.52 11.13
N GLY A 63 -3.24 0.13 11.16
CA GLY A 63 -4.16 0.49 12.23
C GLY A 63 -3.93 -0.22 13.55
N LYS A 64 -3.53 -1.50 13.50
CA LYS A 64 -3.39 -2.32 14.70
C LYS A 64 -1.97 -2.50 15.19
N GLN A 65 -0.99 -2.26 14.34
CA GLN A 65 0.40 -2.52 14.68
C GLN A 65 1.26 -1.24 14.61
N ILE A 66 1.40 -0.60 13.44
CA ILE A 66 2.33 0.52 13.29
C ILE A 66 1.87 1.75 14.08
N ILE A 67 0.65 2.24 13.87
CA ILE A 67 0.15 3.44 14.54
C ILE A 67 0.22 3.32 16.07
N PRO A 68 -0.25 2.23 16.72
CA PRO A 68 -0.13 2.08 18.17
C PRO A 68 1.32 2.05 18.65
N SER A 69 2.21 1.36 17.95
CA SER A 69 3.64 1.31 18.30
C SER A 69 4.31 2.67 18.23
N VAL A 70 4.04 3.43 17.17
CA VAL A 70 4.58 4.79 17.03
C VAL A 70 4.02 5.75 18.11
N ILE A 71 2.74 5.60 18.48
CA ILE A 71 2.16 6.36 19.61
C ILE A 71 2.91 6.05 20.91
N SER A 72 3.23 4.78 21.18
CA SER A 72 4.01 4.38 22.35
C SER A 72 5.40 5.00 22.33
N TYR A 73 6.08 4.95 21.17
CA TYR A 73 7.39 5.57 21.00
C TYR A 73 7.37 7.11 21.17
N THR A 74 6.35 7.79 20.64
CA THR A 74 6.21 9.25 20.86
C THR A 74 6.00 9.58 22.33
N THR A 75 5.33 8.73 23.09
CA THR A 75 5.17 8.89 24.54
C THR A 75 6.51 8.78 25.26
N GLU A 76 7.34 7.80 24.89
CA GLU A 76 8.70 7.65 25.46
C GLU A 76 9.59 8.85 25.12
N LEU A 77 9.58 9.32 23.89
CA LEU A 77 10.31 10.52 23.49
C LEU A 77 9.83 11.76 24.26
N ALA A 78 8.52 11.93 24.46
CA ALA A 78 7.98 13.06 25.22
C ALA A 78 8.44 13.02 26.70
N ASN A 79 8.43 11.84 27.32
CA ASN A 79 8.96 11.64 28.67
C ASN A 79 10.46 11.95 28.74
N SER A 80 11.22 11.53 27.74
CA SER A 80 12.66 11.83 27.63
C SER A 80 12.91 13.34 27.55
N VAL A 81 12.16 14.06 26.71
CA VAL A 81 12.25 15.53 26.62
C VAL A 81 12.00 16.21 27.97
N LEU A 82 10.97 15.78 28.69
CA LEU A 82 10.62 16.35 30.00
C LEU A 82 11.72 16.07 31.04
N THR A 83 12.14 14.81 31.14
CA THR A 83 13.13 14.39 32.15
C THR A 83 14.49 15.05 31.95
N VAL A 84 14.96 15.15 30.69
CA VAL A 84 16.23 15.79 30.35
C VAL A 84 16.18 17.30 30.69
N LYS A 85 15.07 17.97 30.38
CA LYS A 85 14.86 19.40 30.74
C LYS A 85 14.81 19.60 32.24
N GLU A 86 14.13 18.74 32.99
CA GLU A 86 14.06 18.81 34.46
C GLU A 86 15.43 18.60 35.10
N ALA A 87 16.29 17.79 34.49
CA ALA A 87 17.67 17.60 34.91
C ALA A 87 18.58 18.78 34.56
N GLY A 88 18.07 19.83 33.88
CA GLY A 88 18.83 21.02 33.49
C GLY A 88 19.73 20.82 32.26
N ALA A 89 19.53 19.74 31.49
CA ALA A 89 20.29 19.45 30.28
C ALA A 89 19.56 19.89 29.01
N ASP A 90 20.29 19.95 27.89
CA ASP A 90 19.71 20.25 26.56
C ASP A 90 18.95 19.02 26.03
N ALA A 91 17.68 19.20 25.72
CA ALA A 91 16.77 18.20 25.17
C ALA A 91 16.38 18.48 23.70
N SER A 92 17.16 19.28 22.98
CA SER A 92 16.85 19.67 21.60
C SER A 92 16.76 18.47 20.67
N VAL A 93 17.68 17.53 20.75
CA VAL A 93 17.70 16.31 19.92
C VAL A 93 16.43 15.49 20.11
N GLN A 94 16.03 15.25 21.36
CA GLN A 94 14.81 14.51 21.68
C GLN A 94 13.54 15.24 21.20
N ALA A 95 13.53 16.56 21.32
CA ALA A 95 12.41 17.41 20.89
C ALA A 95 12.27 17.41 19.35
N ASP A 96 13.38 17.50 18.62
CA ASP A 96 13.40 17.45 17.16
C ASP A 96 12.93 16.08 16.66
N LEU A 97 13.42 14.99 17.25
CA LEU A 97 12.99 13.64 16.92
C LEU A 97 11.50 13.41 17.21
N LEU A 98 11.00 13.89 18.35
CA LEU A 98 9.58 13.84 18.70
C LEU A 98 8.72 14.59 17.67
N ALA A 99 9.16 15.78 17.22
CA ALA A 99 8.46 16.56 16.22
C ALA A 99 8.42 15.84 14.87
N GLU A 100 9.55 15.25 14.44
CA GLU A 100 9.65 14.50 13.19
C GLU A 100 8.75 13.26 13.19
N VAL A 101 8.84 12.42 14.21
CA VAL A 101 8.02 11.19 14.35
C VAL A 101 6.53 11.55 14.40
N SER A 102 6.16 12.61 15.15
CA SER A 102 4.78 13.07 15.23
C SER A 102 4.25 13.59 13.89
N GLY A 103 5.10 14.22 13.09
CA GLY A 103 4.80 14.66 11.73
C GLY A 103 4.44 13.48 10.82
N TYR A 104 5.33 12.47 10.75
CA TYR A 104 5.07 11.28 9.93
C TYR A 104 3.89 10.46 10.43
N LEU A 105 3.66 10.39 11.75
CA LEU A 105 2.49 9.73 12.31
C LEU A 105 1.18 10.41 11.88
N LYS A 106 1.17 11.74 11.84
CA LYS A 106 0.02 12.52 11.34
C LYS A 106 -0.25 12.24 9.86
N ASP A 107 0.80 12.26 9.03
CA ASP A 107 0.68 11.98 7.59
C ASP A 107 0.20 10.54 7.36
N MET A 108 0.77 9.58 8.08
CA MET A 108 0.36 8.19 8.04
C MET A 108 -1.10 8.01 8.42
N LYS A 109 -1.58 8.68 9.48
CA LYS A 109 -2.98 8.61 9.91
C LYS A 109 -3.93 9.19 8.88
N ALA A 110 -3.55 10.26 8.20
CA ALA A 110 -4.34 10.86 7.12
C ALA A 110 -4.47 9.90 5.92
N ALA A 111 -3.35 9.32 5.47
CA ALA A 111 -3.32 8.34 4.38
C ALA A 111 -4.08 7.05 4.74
N TYR A 112 -3.96 6.57 5.99
CA TYR A 112 -4.73 5.44 6.52
C TYR A 112 -6.25 5.67 6.41
N THR A 113 -6.72 6.83 6.82
CA THR A 113 -8.15 7.18 6.74
C THR A 113 -8.61 7.23 5.29
N LYS A 114 -7.82 7.87 4.42
CA LYS A 114 -8.09 7.94 2.97
C LYS A 114 -8.15 6.54 2.35
N LEU A 115 -7.23 5.63 2.72
CA LEU A 115 -7.21 4.27 2.17
C LEU A 115 -8.47 3.47 2.55
N ILE A 116 -8.96 3.63 3.77
CA ILE A 116 -10.24 3.03 4.19
C ILE A 116 -11.37 3.53 3.29
N ASP A 117 -11.46 4.83 3.08
CA ASP A 117 -12.54 5.46 2.32
C ASP A 117 -12.52 5.04 0.84
N VAL A 118 -11.35 5.06 0.18
CA VAL A 118 -11.25 4.67 -1.24
C VAL A 118 -11.47 3.16 -1.42
N THR A 119 -11.02 2.33 -0.48
CA THR A 119 -11.24 0.88 -0.52
C THR A 119 -12.73 0.55 -0.35
N ALA A 120 -13.44 1.26 0.52
CA ALA A 120 -14.89 1.11 0.69
C ALA A 120 -15.64 1.50 -0.59
N LYS A 121 -15.30 2.63 -1.20
CA LYS A 121 -15.92 3.10 -2.46
C LYS A 121 -15.71 2.15 -3.64
N ALA A 122 -14.60 1.41 -3.66
CA ALA A 122 -14.33 0.43 -4.70
C ALA A 122 -15.40 -0.68 -4.77
N ALA A 123 -16.09 -0.97 -3.66
CA ALA A 123 -17.17 -1.96 -3.61
C ALA A 123 -18.44 -1.48 -4.34
N ASP A 124 -18.63 -0.18 -4.50
CA ASP A 124 -19.81 0.40 -5.15
C ASP A 124 -19.68 0.41 -6.70
N VAL A 125 -18.47 0.15 -7.21
CA VAL A 125 -18.22 0.09 -8.66
C VAL A 125 -18.63 -1.29 -9.18
N THR A 126 -19.72 -1.34 -9.93
CA THR A 126 -20.34 -2.60 -10.40
C THR A 126 -19.74 -3.15 -11.70
N ASP A 127 -19.27 -2.28 -12.61
CA ASP A 127 -18.57 -2.72 -13.81
C ASP A 127 -17.16 -3.20 -13.47
N ILE A 128 -16.84 -4.44 -13.87
CA ILE A 128 -15.60 -5.11 -13.49
C ILE A 128 -14.35 -4.42 -14.04
N THR A 129 -14.44 -3.85 -15.24
CA THR A 129 -13.33 -3.14 -15.88
C THR A 129 -13.08 -1.81 -15.19
N GLU A 130 -14.14 -1.05 -14.90
CA GLU A 130 -14.06 0.22 -14.18
C GLU A 130 -13.63 -0.01 -12.72
N GLN A 131 -14.06 -1.09 -12.09
CA GLN A 131 -13.62 -1.47 -10.77
C GLN A 131 -12.12 -1.76 -10.74
N ALA A 132 -11.61 -2.52 -11.71
CA ALA A 132 -10.16 -2.79 -11.80
C ALA A 132 -9.34 -1.52 -12.04
N LYS A 133 -9.84 -0.59 -12.86
CA LYS A 133 -9.22 0.74 -13.05
C LYS A 133 -9.23 1.53 -11.75
N TYR A 134 -10.35 1.56 -11.03
CA TYR A 134 -10.47 2.25 -9.75
C TYR A 134 -9.45 1.69 -8.71
N PHE A 135 -9.32 0.37 -8.63
CA PHE A 135 -8.29 -0.24 -7.76
C PHE A 135 -6.87 0.16 -8.16
N ARG A 136 -6.57 0.27 -9.45
CA ARG A 136 -5.27 0.72 -9.93
C ARG A 136 -5.01 2.19 -9.61
N ASP A 137 -5.98 3.07 -9.93
CA ASP A 137 -5.77 4.51 -9.95
C ASP A 137 -5.95 5.16 -8.58
N GLU A 138 -6.93 4.70 -7.80
CA GLU A 138 -7.27 5.28 -6.51
C GLU A 138 -6.72 4.46 -5.35
N VAL A 139 -7.04 3.16 -5.30
CA VAL A 139 -6.68 2.34 -4.13
C VAL A 139 -5.17 2.12 -4.08
N LYS A 140 -4.55 1.66 -5.17
CA LYS A 140 -3.12 1.40 -5.20
C LYS A 140 -2.30 2.68 -4.97
N THR A 141 -2.70 3.80 -5.56
CA THR A 141 -2.05 5.10 -5.33
C THR A 141 -2.11 5.50 -3.85
N THR A 142 -3.27 5.30 -3.21
CA THR A 142 -3.42 5.61 -1.77
C THR A 142 -2.65 4.62 -0.88
N MET A 143 -2.47 3.36 -1.32
CA MET A 143 -1.57 2.42 -0.64
C MET A 143 -0.12 2.94 -0.65
N ASP A 144 0.34 3.47 -1.78
CA ASP A 144 1.69 4.06 -1.88
C ASP A 144 1.81 5.33 -1.00
N GLU A 145 0.76 6.15 -0.91
CA GLU A 145 0.70 7.29 0.02
C GLU A 145 0.78 6.86 1.50
N LEU A 146 0.16 5.75 1.88
CA LEU A 146 0.24 5.21 3.24
C LEU A 146 1.63 4.63 3.54
N ARG A 147 2.22 3.97 2.56
CA ARG A 147 3.54 3.35 2.70
C ARG A 147 4.65 4.39 2.92
N ALA A 148 4.61 5.50 2.22
CA ALA A 148 5.67 6.50 2.26
C ALA A 148 6.01 7.03 3.67
N PRO A 149 5.05 7.46 4.52
CA PRO A 149 5.34 7.82 5.90
C PRO A 149 5.68 6.60 6.79
N ALA A 150 5.13 5.41 6.51
CA ALA A 150 5.47 4.20 7.25
C ALA A 150 6.94 3.80 7.06
N ASP A 151 7.45 3.82 5.82
CA ASP A 151 8.86 3.55 5.51
C ASP A 151 9.82 4.56 6.20
N LYS A 152 9.39 5.82 6.35
CA LYS A 152 10.16 6.83 7.10
C LYS A 152 10.15 6.55 8.61
N LEU A 153 9.01 6.17 9.16
CA LEU A 153 8.89 5.81 10.57
C LEU A 153 9.74 4.57 10.91
N GLU A 154 9.78 3.57 10.03
CA GLU A 154 10.62 2.39 10.21
C GLU A 154 12.10 2.72 10.38
N MET A 155 12.58 3.77 9.71
CA MET A 155 13.98 4.18 9.78
C MET A 155 14.38 4.90 11.07
N ILE A 156 13.40 5.44 11.83
CA ILE A 156 13.67 6.33 12.97
C ILE A 156 13.05 5.85 14.29
N VAL A 157 12.03 4.98 14.23
CA VAL A 157 11.43 4.38 15.43
C VAL A 157 12.36 3.33 15.99
N ASP A 158 12.54 3.34 17.31
CA ASP A 158 13.34 2.35 18.00
C ASP A 158 12.87 0.92 17.70
N LYS A 159 13.82 0.02 17.48
CA LYS A 159 13.58 -1.39 17.16
C LYS A 159 12.68 -2.09 18.18
N GLU A 160 12.78 -1.72 19.45
CA GLU A 160 11.95 -2.31 20.51
C GLU A 160 10.47 -1.95 20.38
N PHE A 161 10.17 -0.82 19.72
CA PHE A 161 8.80 -0.39 19.42
C PHE A 161 8.31 -0.80 18.04
N TRP A 162 9.23 -1.03 17.07
CA TRP A 162 8.82 -1.36 15.70
C TRP A 162 8.22 -2.77 15.64
N PRO A 163 6.96 -2.93 15.14
CA PRO A 163 6.21 -4.18 15.28
C PRO A 163 6.63 -5.30 14.31
N PHE A 164 7.57 -5.04 13.40
CA PHE A 164 8.00 -6.00 12.39
C PHE A 164 9.49 -6.34 12.53
N PRO A 165 9.87 -7.59 12.19
CA PRO A 165 11.26 -7.99 12.21
C PRO A 165 12.07 -7.24 11.14
N SER A 166 13.30 -6.85 11.48
CA SER A 166 14.25 -6.32 10.50
C SER A 166 14.84 -7.46 9.65
N TYR A 167 15.50 -7.10 8.54
CA TYR A 167 16.25 -8.08 7.74
C TYR A 167 17.32 -8.82 8.59
N GLY A 168 17.92 -8.13 9.55
CA GLY A 168 18.86 -8.76 10.49
C GLY A 168 18.21 -9.86 11.32
N ASP A 169 17.01 -9.60 11.82
CA ASP A 169 16.25 -10.60 12.59
C ASP A 169 15.92 -11.82 11.74
N LEU A 170 15.41 -11.60 10.51
CA LEU A 170 15.02 -12.66 9.59
C LEU A 170 16.18 -13.52 9.08
N LEU A 171 17.39 -12.95 8.97
CA LEU A 171 18.58 -13.65 8.45
C LEU A 171 19.36 -14.41 9.52
N PHE A 172 19.25 -14.00 10.79
CA PHE A 172 20.10 -14.50 11.88
C PHE A 172 19.32 -15.12 13.05
N GLU A 173 18.00 -15.17 13.00
CA GLU A 173 17.21 -16.02 13.89
C GLU A 173 17.35 -17.49 13.45
N VAL A 174 18.11 -18.25 14.24
CA VAL A 174 18.24 -19.71 14.12
C VAL A 174 17.48 -20.37 15.26
#